data_5f562f19d5282289b60ce1afadce7b35
#
_entry.id   5f562f19d5282289b60ce1afadce7b35
#
_cell.length_a   1.000
_cell.length_b   1.000
_cell.length_c   1.000
_cell.angle_alpha   90.00
_cell.angle_beta   90.00
_cell.angle_gamma   90.00
#
_symmetry.space_group_name_H-M   'P 1'
#
loop_
_entity.id
_entity.type
_entity.pdbx_description
1 polymer ?
#
loop_
_entity_poly.entity_id
_entity_poly.type
_entity_poly.pdbx_seq_one_letter_code
_entity_poly.pdbx_strand_id
1 'polypeptide(L)'
;MSTSVPRTWLAWSSITAAMIGCQALITSGAPQQRLVVMLPSGAEDAPLRQRFLQGFSIGATSVKACGQSMPPVDWQNLRPDDSPLARLPRSSSLQLVVAPPSADVRAFAALSRQQQLSVLFPFQRGPSIDTLSSMDGRERLWPLVPSLRDDLRATAEATLKAGWGRAMVVTDPKALEATVTTEFVDLYQAAGGQVHSYEASPVQQVDPEDSQRLDRFRDDMAWSATPTVVVADRPEGQLASRLRQDQHLGAFGGGAPRSPNWVWLSAPDDLQALPEVPWQQLGLEHPARGEAWPGFSAAFSSRWGEAPDLLAASGYDTARVLALVAAAPLPASDEGVRDPMGWVDPDEAPISLCEALKRRRQGESLRLEAAASDFRLRGGATSSGKASAGILKGGSSGRMKGDGDQA
;
A
#
# COMPACT_ATOMS: atom_id res chain seq x y z
N MET A 1 -52.94 60.94 47.56
CA MET A 1 -52.17 62.10 47.09
C MET A 1 -51.47 61.65 45.84
N SER A 2 -52.09 61.75 44.66
CA SER A 2 -52.17 62.90 43.75
C SER A 2 -50.79 63.42 43.34
N THR A 3 -50.37 63.23 42.14
CA THR A 3 -50.21 64.18 41.02
C THR A 3 -49.34 63.49 39.98
N SER A 4 -49.72 63.28 38.82
CA SER A 4 -50.01 64.07 37.60
C SER A 4 -48.88 63.94 36.57
N VAL A 5 -49.27 63.46 35.41
CA VAL A 5 -48.58 63.38 34.13
C VAL A 5 -48.40 64.81 33.53
N PRO A 6 -47.43 65.02 32.64
CA PRO A 6 -47.83 65.53 31.34
C PRO A 6 -47.27 64.78 30.11
N ARG A 7 -48.15 64.72 29.16
CA ARG A 7 -47.95 64.41 27.76
C ARG A 7 -47.25 65.56 27.00
N THR A 8 -46.29 65.29 26.15
CA THR A 8 -45.97 66.10 24.96
C THR A 8 -45.53 65.23 23.84
N TRP A 9 -46.32 65.04 22.87
CA TRP A 9 -46.45 65.50 21.48
C TRP A 9 -45.27 65.17 20.57
N LEU A 10 -45.49 64.17 19.67
CA LEU A 10 -45.39 64.15 18.20
C LEU A 10 -44.30 65.00 17.56
N ALA A 11 -43.38 64.23 16.89
CA ALA A 11 -42.81 64.66 15.59
C ALA A 11 -42.66 63.44 14.71
N TRP A 12 -43.49 63.41 13.70
CA TRP A 12 -43.36 62.49 12.58
C TRP A 12 -42.18 62.96 11.72
N SER A 13 -41.18 62.12 11.57
CA SER A 13 -40.17 62.27 10.52
C SER A 13 -40.21 61.02 9.64
N SER A 14 -40.70 61.22 8.48
CA SER A 14 -40.72 60.24 7.40
C SER A 14 -39.28 59.87 7.00
N ILE A 15 -38.84 58.69 7.35
CA ILE A 15 -37.60 58.10 6.84
C ILE A 15 -38.01 57.14 5.71
N THR A 16 -37.78 57.57 4.52
CA THR A 16 -37.86 56.80 3.28
C THR A 16 -36.92 55.63 3.40
N ALA A 17 -37.43 54.41 3.58
CA ALA A 17 -36.69 53.19 3.56
C ALA A 17 -36.20 52.91 2.13
N ALA A 18 -34.93 53.22 1.89
CA ALA A 18 -34.22 52.72 0.71
C ALA A 18 -34.11 51.22 0.88
N MET A 19 -34.95 50.47 0.18
CA MET A 19 -34.76 49.05 -0.04
C MET A 19 -33.49 48.84 -0.87
N ILE A 20 -32.36 48.71 -0.20
CA ILE A 20 -31.17 48.13 -0.77
C ILE A 20 -31.47 46.62 -0.86
N GLY A 21 -31.88 46.18 -2.01
CA GLY A 21 -31.97 44.77 -2.34
C GLY A 21 -30.59 44.12 -2.20
N CYS A 22 -30.37 43.45 -1.04
CA CYS A 22 -29.37 42.39 -0.96
C CYS A 22 -29.77 41.30 -1.97
N GLN A 23 -29.38 41.49 -3.24
CA GLN A 23 -29.22 40.35 -4.11
C GLN A 23 -28.16 39.49 -3.48
N ALA A 24 -28.59 38.49 -2.68
CA ALA A 24 -27.75 37.35 -2.34
C ALA A 24 -27.27 36.82 -3.71
N LEU A 25 -26.01 37.09 -4.01
CA LEU A 25 -25.27 36.36 -5.03
C LEU A 25 -25.34 34.90 -4.61
N ILE A 26 -26.36 34.20 -5.11
CA ILE A 26 -26.34 32.77 -5.19
C ILE A 26 -25.17 32.49 -6.13
N THR A 27 -23.96 32.42 -5.60
CA THR A 27 -22.87 31.76 -6.26
C THR A 27 -23.41 30.35 -6.48
N SER A 28 -23.92 30.08 -7.66
CA SER A 28 -24.12 28.72 -8.14
C SER A 28 -22.74 28.07 -8.09
N GLY A 29 -22.43 27.49 -6.92
CA GLY A 29 -21.22 26.72 -6.73
C GLY A 29 -21.24 25.65 -7.79
N ALA A 30 -20.22 25.62 -8.64
CA ALA A 30 -19.99 24.50 -9.52
C ALA A 30 -20.18 23.21 -8.71
N PRO A 31 -20.80 22.17 -9.28
CA PRO A 31 -21.04 20.93 -8.55
C PRO A 31 -19.72 20.45 -7.96
N GLN A 32 -19.63 20.53 -6.64
CA GLN A 32 -18.42 20.22 -5.92
C GLN A 32 -18.16 18.73 -6.07
N GLN A 33 -17.02 18.36 -6.64
CA GLN A 33 -16.62 16.98 -6.81
C GLN A 33 -16.62 16.28 -5.45
N ARG A 34 -17.36 15.20 -5.31
CA ARG A 34 -17.33 14.41 -4.09
C ARG A 34 -16.28 13.33 -4.21
N LEU A 35 -15.31 13.40 -3.31
CA LEU A 35 -14.25 12.44 -3.11
C LEU A 35 -14.55 11.67 -1.84
N VAL A 36 -14.66 10.36 -1.92
CA VAL A 36 -14.95 9.49 -0.77
C VAL A 36 -13.71 8.67 -0.46
N VAL A 37 -13.29 8.66 0.81
CA VAL A 37 -12.25 7.76 1.30
C VAL A 37 -12.87 6.80 2.31
N MET A 38 -12.80 5.52 2.02
CA MET A 38 -13.28 4.48 2.91
C MET A 38 -12.14 3.91 3.73
N LEU A 39 -12.34 3.80 5.04
CA LEU A 39 -11.39 3.23 5.97
C LEU A 39 -11.96 1.95 6.58
N PRO A 40 -11.12 0.95 6.83
CA PRO A 40 -11.57 -0.24 7.52
C PRO A 40 -11.89 0.09 8.99
N SER A 41 -12.97 -0.48 9.53
CA SER A 41 -13.47 -0.13 10.87
C SER A 41 -13.33 -1.25 11.89
N GLY A 42 -12.79 -2.40 11.54
CA GLY A 42 -12.45 -3.49 12.47
C GLY A 42 -11.45 -3.03 13.55
N ALA A 43 -11.50 -3.63 14.72
CA ALA A 43 -10.51 -3.36 15.77
C ALA A 43 -9.12 -3.86 15.34
N GLU A 44 -9.10 -4.99 14.66
CA GLU A 44 -7.92 -5.61 14.05
C GLU A 44 -7.30 -4.73 12.95
N ASP A 45 -8.08 -3.92 12.28
CA ASP A 45 -7.63 -3.00 11.24
C ASP A 45 -7.09 -1.66 11.77
N ALA A 46 -7.14 -1.44 13.07
CA ALA A 46 -6.70 -0.17 13.66
C ALA A 46 -5.25 0.20 13.30
N PRO A 47 -4.28 -0.72 13.31
CA PRO A 47 -2.90 -0.42 12.87
C PRO A 47 -2.83 -0.02 11.40
N LEU A 48 -3.53 -0.73 10.51
CA LEU A 48 -3.59 -0.43 9.07
C LEU A 48 -4.16 0.98 8.83
N ARG A 49 -5.29 1.26 9.47
CA ARG A 49 -5.94 2.57 9.39
C ARG A 49 -5.03 3.69 9.90
N GLN A 50 -4.39 3.49 11.04
CA GLN A 50 -3.47 4.47 11.62
C GLN A 50 -2.31 4.76 10.67
N ARG A 51 -1.67 3.73 10.16
CA ARG A 51 -0.51 3.83 9.27
C ARG A 51 -0.85 4.58 7.97
N PHE A 52 -1.97 4.22 7.36
CA PHE A 52 -2.49 4.93 6.19
C PHE A 52 -2.75 6.42 6.48
N LEU A 53 -3.41 6.75 7.59
CA LEU A 53 -3.72 8.13 7.97
C LEU A 53 -2.48 8.95 8.32
N GLN A 54 -1.46 8.33 8.92
CA GLN A 54 -0.17 8.98 9.16
C GLN A 54 0.46 9.43 7.85
N GLY A 55 0.55 8.53 6.86
CA GLY A 55 1.02 8.87 5.52
C GLY A 55 0.18 9.94 4.84
N PHE A 56 -1.15 9.78 4.88
CA PHE A 56 -2.10 10.75 4.32
C PHE A 56 -1.88 12.16 4.88
N SER A 57 -1.61 12.29 6.17
CA SER A 57 -1.33 13.58 6.81
C SER A 57 -0.07 14.26 6.28
N ILE A 58 0.97 13.49 5.96
CA ILE A 58 2.20 14.01 5.33
C ILE A 58 1.89 14.48 3.89
N GLY A 59 1.10 13.69 3.14
CA GLY A 59 0.64 14.06 1.80
C GLY A 59 -0.16 15.36 1.79
N ALA A 60 -1.10 15.50 2.72
CA ALA A 60 -1.88 16.73 2.86
C ALA A 60 -1.00 17.94 3.23
N THR A 61 0.04 17.73 4.06
CA THR A 61 1.01 18.78 4.38
C THR A 61 1.81 19.19 3.13
N SER A 62 2.20 18.22 2.27
CA SER A 62 2.90 18.52 1.01
C SER A 62 2.04 19.32 0.03
N VAL A 63 0.73 19.04 -0.05
CA VAL A 63 -0.23 19.82 -0.85
C VAL A 63 -0.29 21.27 -0.34
N LYS A 64 -0.37 21.44 0.97
CA LYS A 64 -0.35 22.78 1.59
C LYS A 64 0.95 23.54 1.31
N ALA A 65 2.09 22.84 1.33
CA ALA A 65 3.38 23.45 1.00
C ALA A 65 3.47 23.96 -0.45
N CYS A 66 2.69 23.37 -1.37
CA CYS A 66 2.52 23.86 -2.75
C CYS A 66 1.49 25.01 -2.88
N GLY A 67 1.02 25.59 -1.77
CA GLY A 67 0.06 26.70 -1.76
C GLY A 67 -1.37 26.28 -2.11
N GLN A 68 -1.72 25.01 -1.91
CA GLN A 68 -3.06 24.48 -2.17
C GLN A 68 -3.70 23.95 -0.89
N SER A 69 -5.02 24.03 -0.80
CA SER A 69 -5.80 23.36 0.23
C SER A 69 -6.19 21.97 -0.22
N MET A 70 -6.24 21.03 0.72
CA MET A 70 -6.85 19.73 0.43
C MET A 70 -8.32 19.92 0.04
N PRO A 71 -8.79 19.16 -0.95
CA PRO A 71 -10.22 19.14 -1.28
C PRO A 71 -11.02 18.57 -0.09
N PRO A 72 -12.31 18.91 0.04
CA PRO A 72 -13.18 18.27 0.99
C PRO A 72 -13.30 16.78 0.64
N VAL A 73 -13.06 15.93 1.65
CA VAL A 73 -13.11 14.47 1.55
C VAL A 73 -14.19 13.96 2.48
N ASP A 74 -15.09 13.14 1.96
CA ASP A 74 -16.08 12.41 2.75
C ASP A 74 -15.46 11.10 3.27
N TRP A 75 -15.23 11.04 4.58
CA TRP A 75 -14.63 9.87 5.24
C TRP A 75 -15.72 8.89 5.67
N GLN A 76 -15.64 7.68 5.17
CA GLN A 76 -16.57 6.60 5.48
C GLN A 76 -15.86 5.43 6.15
N ASN A 77 -16.46 4.87 7.17
CA ASN A 77 -15.99 3.64 7.81
C ASN A 77 -16.72 2.44 7.21
N LEU A 78 -15.96 1.44 6.80
CA LEU A 78 -16.46 0.20 6.19
C LEU A 78 -16.08 -0.99 7.08
N ARG A 79 -17.08 -1.76 7.51
CA ARG A 79 -16.85 -3.04 8.18
C ARG A 79 -16.62 -4.14 7.14
N PRO A 80 -15.97 -5.25 7.50
CA PRO A 80 -15.73 -6.36 6.56
C PRO A 80 -17.01 -6.85 5.85
N ASP A 81 -18.15 -6.88 6.55
CA ASP A 81 -19.42 -7.38 6.02
C ASP A 81 -20.32 -6.29 5.39
N ASP A 82 -19.88 -5.02 5.42
CA ASP A 82 -20.65 -3.94 4.84
C ASP A 82 -20.52 -3.93 3.31
N SER A 83 -21.64 -3.74 2.62
CA SER A 83 -21.59 -3.44 1.19
C SER A 83 -21.03 -2.03 0.96
N PRO A 84 -19.97 -1.85 0.13
CA PRO A 84 -19.46 -0.52 -0.19
C PRO A 84 -20.55 0.41 -0.75
N LEU A 85 -21.48 -0.12 -1.54
CA LEU A 85 -22.58 0.65 -2.12
C LEU A 85 -23.49 1.27 -1.04
N ALA A 86 -23.74 0.56 0.06
CA ALA A 86 -24.61 1.05 1.12
C ALA A 86 -24.01 2.22 1.90
N ARG A 87 -22.70 2.41 1.81
CA ARG A 87 -21.96 3.49 2.48
C ARG A 87 -21.72 4.71 1.58
N LEU A 88 -22.06 4.61 0.29
CA LEU A 88 -21.94 5.76 -0.60
C LEU A 88 -23.02 6.80 -0.34
N PRO A 89 -22.67 8.08 -0.35
CA PRO A 89 -23.67 9.13 -0.33
C PRO A 89 -24.52 9.08 -1.61
N ARG A 90 -25.82 9.25 -1.46
CA ARG A 90 -26.75 9.35 -2.61
C ARG A 90 -26.54 10.68 -3.31
N SER A 91 -25.57 10.75 -4.22
CA SER A 91 -25.24 11.99 -4.93
C SER A 91 -24.76 11.67 -6.34
N SER A 92 -25.30 12.42 -7.31
CA SER A 92 -24.87 12.36 -8.72
C SER A 92 -23.50 12.97 -8.98
N SER A 93 -22.88 13.64 -7.99
CA SER A 93 -21.58 14.30 -8.13
C SER A 93 -20.39 13.47 -7.61
N LEU A 94 -20.62 12.20 -7.21
CA LEU A 94 -19.55 11.31 -6.76
C LEU A 94 -18.71 10.89 -7.96
N GLN A 95 -17.37 11.06 -7.85
CA GLN A 95 -16.47 10.81 -8.96
C GLN A 95 -15.41 9.76 -8.64
N LEU A 96 -14.85 9.80 -7.44
CA LEU A 96 -13.78 8.94 -7.02
C LEU A 96 -14.04 8.37 -5.63
N VAL A 97 -13.90 7.06 -5.52
CA VAL A 97 -13.89 6.33 -4.25
C VAL A 97 -12.49 5.76 -4.03
N VAL A 98 -11.92 6.03 -2.88
CA VAL A 98 -10.71 5.35 -2.40
C VAL A 98 -11.16 4.16 -1.56
N ALA A 99 -10.80 2.97 -1.97
CA ALA A 99 -11.10 1.74 -1.24
C ALA A 99 -10.28 1.64 0.06
N PRO A 100 -10.75 0.94 1.10
CA PRO A 100 -9.93 0.63 2.27
C PRO A 100 -8.67 -0.16 1.88
N PRO A 101 -7.54 -0.01 2.61
CA PRO A 101 -6.30 -0.73 2.32
C PRO A 101 -6.43 -2.26 2.21
N SER A 102 -7.40 -2.87 2.90
CA SER A 102 -7.64 -4.32 2.91
C SER A 102 -8.89 -4.76 2.13
N ALA A 103 -9.43 -3.90 1.24
CA ALA A 103 -10.70 -4.14 0.59
C ALA A 103 -10.69 -5.35 -0.36
N ASP A 104 -11.82 -6.04 -0.43
CA ASP A 104 -12.09 -6.99 -1.51
C ASP A 104 -12.23 -6.25 -2.85
N VAL A 105 -11.27 -6.49 -3.73
CA VAL A 105 -11.18 -5.89 -5.06
C VAL A 105 -12.45 -6.13 -5.88
N ARG A 106 -13.07 -7.32 -5.76
CA ARG A 106 -14.26 -7.70 -6.54
C ARG A 106 -15.48 -6.89 -6.16
N ALA A 107 -15.66 -6.63 -4.85
CA ALA A 107 -16.78 -5.83 -4.34
C ALA A 107 -16.69 -4.39 -4.89
N PHE A 108 -15.50 -3.82 -4.94
CA PHE A 108 -15.26 -2.48 -5.47
C PHE A 108 -15.30 -2.42 -6.99
N ALA A 109 -14.88 -3.47 -7.71
CA ALA A 109 -15.08 -3.57 -9.15
C ALA A 109 -16.57 -3.62 -9.51
N ALA A 110 -17.37 -4.36 -8.75
CA ALA A 110 -18.83 -4.38 -8.92
C ALA A 110 -19.45 -3.00 -8.67
N LEU A 111 -19.01 -2.31 -7.59
CA LEU A 111 -19.40 -0.94 -7.28
C LEU A 111 -19.10 0.03 -8.44
N SER A 112 -17.86 0.00 -8.95
CA SER A 112 -17.42 0.83 -10.07
C SER A 112 -18.32 0.66 -11.29
N ARG A 113 -18.66 -0.57 -11.66
CA ARG A 113 -19.55 -0.86 -12.80
C ARG A 113 -20.98 -0.36 -12.57
N GLN A 114 -21.54 -0.60 -11.38
CA GLN A 114 -22.92 -0.25 -11.07
C GLN A 114 -23.14 1.27 -11.02
N GLN A 115 -22.16 1.99 -10.49
CA GLN A 115 -22.25 3.43 -10.26
C GLN A 115 -21.50 4.27 -11.30
N GLN A 116 -20.83 3.62 -12.26
CA GLN A 116 -20.03 4.28 -13.30
C GLN A 116 -18.99 5.26 -12.71
N LEU A 117 -18.38 4.91 -11.58
CA LEU A 117 -17.40 5.73 -10.87
C LEU A 117 -16.01 5.08 -10.88
N SER A 118 -14.98 5.89 -10.67
CA SER A 118 -13.61 5.43 -10.55
C SER A 118 -13.28 5.02 -9.12
N VAL A 119 -12.52 3.93 -8.97
CA VAL A 119 -12.06 3.41 -7.69
C VAL A 119 -10.53 3.43 -7.65
N LEU A 120 -9.98 4.09 -6.65
CA LEU A 120 -8.55 4.04 -6.32
C LEU A 120 -8.34 2.95 -5.25
N PHE A 121 -7.45 2.02 -5.53
CA PHE A 121 -7.01 0.99 -4.59
C PHE A 121 -5.66 1.40 -4.00
N PRO A 122 -5.64 1.98 -2.79
CA PRO A 122 -4.40 2.53 -2.22
C PRO A 122 -3.41 1.45 -1.83
N PHE A 123 -3.88 0.29 -1.33
CA PHE A 123 -3.00 -0.75 -0.82
C PHE A 123 -3.61 -2.15 -0.96
N GLN A 124 -3.70 -2.63 -2.19
CA GLN A 124 -4.04 -4.02 -2.50
C GLN A 124 -2.88 -4.61 -3.29
N ARG A 125 -2.23 -5.64 -2.75
CA ARG A 125 -1.00 -6.21 -3.31
C ARG A 125 -1.08 -7.72 -3.59
N GLY A 126 -2.07 -8.39 -3.02
CA GLY A 126 -2.26 -9.83 -3.17
C GLY A 126 -2.75 -10.24 -4.58
N PRO A 127 -2.86 -11.55 -4.85
CA PRO A 127 -3.20 -12.07 -6.19
C PRO A 127 -4.53 -11.56 -6.76
N SER A 128 -5.45 -11.15 -5.89
CA SER A 128 -6.72 -10.57 -6.33
C SER A 128 -6.56 -9.29 -7.16
N ILE A 129 -5.48 -8.52 -6.93
CA ILE A 129 -5.23 -7.29 -7.70
C ILE A 129 -4.87 -7.59 -9.15
N ASP A 130 -4.18 -8.68 -9.42
CA ASP A 130 -3.76 -9.07 -10.77
C ASP A 130 -4.95 -9.48 -11.64
N THR A 131 -6.07 -9.85 -11.00
CA THR A 131 -7.32 -10.18 -11.72
C THR A 131 -8.04 -8.96 -12.29
N LEU A 132 -7.70 -7.75 -11.85
CA LEU A 132 -8.34 -6.51 -12.34
C LEU A 132 -8.20 -6.34 -13.85
N SER A 133 -7.06 -6.75 -14.42
CA SER A 133 -6.78 -6.63 -15.84
C SER A 133 -7.77 -7.38 -16.73
N SER A 134 -8.45 -8.40 -16.19
CA SER A 134 -9.45 -9.22 -16.87
C SER A 134 -10.90 -8.83 -16.56
N MET A 135 -11.13 -7.84 -15.68
CA MET A 135 -12.48 -7.42 -15.28
C MET A 135 -13.08 -6.40 -16.24
N ASP A 136 -14.40 -6.50 -16.45
CA ASP A 136 -15.14 -5.48 -17.16
C ASP A 136 -15.17 -4.16 -16.37
N GLY A 137 -14.99 -3.01 -17.05
CA GLY A 137 -14.92 -1.70 -16.42
C GLY A 137 -13.57 -1.41 -15.75
N ARG A 138 -12.54 -2.21 -16.09
CA ARG A 138 -11.18 -2.10 -15.53
C ARG A 138 -10.55 -0.72 -15.72
N GLU A 139 -10.93 0.00 -16.74
CA GLU A 139 -10.44 1.36 -17.05
C GLU A 139 -10.70 2.36 -15.93
N ARG A 140 -11.62 2.04 -15.01
CA ARG A 140 -11.96 2.85 -13.83
C ARG A 140 -11.41 2.32 -12.52
N LEU A 141 -10.60 1.26 -12.57
CA LEU A 141 -10.01 0.60 -11.40
C LEU A 141 -8.51 0.93 -11.36
N TRP A 142 -8.08 1.67 -10.33
CA TRP A 142 -6.75 2.28 -10.26
C TRP A 142 -5.93 1.78 -9.08
N PRO A 143 -5.14 0.70 -9.22
CA PRO A 143 -4.23 0.24 -8.20
C PRO A 143 -3.04 1.20 -8.06
N LEU A 144 -2.82 1.73 -6.84
CA LEU A 144 -1.79 2.74 -6.58
C LEU A 144 -0.41 2.14 -6.32
N VAL A 145 -0.37 0.97 -5.68
CA VAL A 145 0.89 0.31 -5.29
C VAL A 145 1.22 -0.86 -6.21
N PRO A 146 2.50 -1.23 -6.32
CA PRO A 146 2.92 -2.43 -7.03
C PRO A 146 2.34 -3.70 -6.40
N SER A 147 2.11 -4.72 -7.21
CA SER A 147 1.71 -6.03 -6.70
C SER A 147 2.84 -6.69 -5.91
N LEU A 148 2.49 -7.66 -5.09
CA LEU A 148 3.49 -8.49 -4.39
C LEU A 148 4.38 -9.26 -5.37
N ARG A 149 3.89 -9.51 -6.57
CA ARG A 149 4.63 -10.20 -7.65
C ARG A 149 5.95 -9.52 -8.00
N ASP A 150 6.00 -8.18 -7.94
CA ASP A 150 7.23 -7.44 -8.22
C ASP A 150 8.30 -7.68 -7.14
N ASP A 151 7.89 -7.79 -5.88
CA ASP A 151 8.78 -8.11 -4.76
C ASP A 151 9.31 -9.55 -4.87
N LEU A 152 8.42 -10.48 -5.18
CA LEU A 152 8.79 -11.89 -5.35
C LEU A 152 9.72 -12.10 -6.56
N ARG A 153 9.50 -11.36 -7.65
CA ARG A 153 10.41 -11.36 -8.81
C ARG A 153 11.79 -10.86 -8.42
N ALA A 154 11.89 -9.75 -7.70
CA ALA A 154 13.18 -9.23 -7.24
C ALA A 154 13.90 -10.24 -6.33
N THR A 155 13.16 -10.93 -5.45
CA THR A 155 13.71 -11.98 -4.59
C THR A 155 14.20 -13.19 -5.39
N ALA A 156 13.42 -13.65 -6.38
CA ALA A 156 13.81 -14.74 -7.26
C ALA A 156 15.08 -14.42 -8.08
N GLU A 157 15.13 -13.23 -8.68
CA GLU A 157 16.30 -12.75 -9.44
C GLU A 157 17.54 -12.61 -8.55
N ALA A 158 17.39 -12.06 -7.35
CA ALA A 158 18.49 -11.94 -6.38
C ALA A 158 19.00 -13.33 -5.95
N THR A 159 18.12 -14.30 -5.77
CA THR A 159 18.45 -15.69 -5.45
C THR A 159 19.32 -16.32 -6.54
N LEU A 160 18.94 -16.15 -7.81
CA LEU A 160 19.71 -16.64 -8.95
C LEU A 160 21.05 -15.91 -9.10
N LYS A 161 21.07 -14.59 -8.90
CA LYS A 161 22.30 -13.78 -8.91
C LYS A 161 23.29 -14.17 -7.83
N ALA A 162 22.80 -14.66 -6.68
CA ALA A 162 23.65 -15.21 -5.61
C ALA A 162 24.23 -16.59 -5.98
N GLY A 163 23.87 -17.15 -7.14
CA GLY A 163 24.31 -18.49 -7.57
C GLY A 163 23.46 -19.64 -6.99
N TRP A 164 22.32 -19.33 -6.40
CA TRP A 164 21.45 -20.32 -5.75
C TRP A 164 20.37 -20.80 -6.72
N GLY A 165 20.79 -21.49 -7.75
CA GLY A 165 19.93 -21.94 -8.85
C GLY A 165 19.07 -23.17 -8.54
N ARG A 166 19.25 -23.84 -7.37
CA ARG A 166 18.44 -24.98 -6.93
C ARG A 166 17.94 -24.73 -5.51
N ALA A 167 16.64 -24.89 -5.30
CA ALA A 167 16.01 -24.63 -4.02
C ALA A 167 14.92 -25.66 -3.67
N MET A 168 14.69 -25.89 -2.39
CA MET A 168 13.46 -26.49 -1.88
C MET A 168 12.61 -25.38 -1.25
N VAL A 169 11.30 -25.41 -1.48
CA VAL A 169 10.37 -24.39 -1.01
C VAL A 169 9.47 -25.01 0.04
N VAL A 170 9.42 -24.38 1.21
CA VAL A 170 8.65 -24.87 2.36
C VAL A 170 7.76 -23.78 2.93
N THR A 171 6.55 -24.16 3.33
CA THR A 171 5.58 -23.30 4.00
C THR A 171 4.82 -24.04 5.08
N ASP A 172 4.37 -23.32 6.11
CA ASP A 172 3.40 -23.84 7.05
C ASP A 172 2.02 -23.87 6.38
N PRO A 173 1.30 -25.02 6.37
CA PRO A 173 -0.03 -25.12 5.79
C PRO A 173 -1.07 -24.23 6.49
N LYS A 174 -0.81 -23.81 7.73
CA LYS A 174 -1.66 -22.89 8.48
C LYS A 174 -1.36 -21.41 8.17
N ALA A 175 -0.24 -21.13 7.49
CA ALA A 175 0.14 -19.77 7.12
C ALA A 175 -0.67 -19.30 5.90
N LEU A 176 -1.02 -18.01 5.91
CA LEU A 176 -1.74 -17.37 4.78
C LEU A 176 -0.88 -17.23 3.53
N GLU A 177 0.40 -17.55 3.61
CA GLU A 177 1.42 -17.35 2.57
C GLU A 177 1.45 -18.43 1.47
N ALA A 178 0.55 -19.40 1.49
CA ALA A 178 0.52 -20.49 0.47
C ALA A 178 0.48 -19.97 -0.98
N THR A 179 -0.20 -18.85 -1.21
CA THR A 179 -0.27 -18.23 -2.54
C THR A 179 1.05 -17.54 -2.91
N VAL A 180 1.75 -16.98 -1.94
CA VAL A 180 3.05 -16.31 -2.10
C VAL A 180 4.11 -17.33 -2.55
N THR A 181 4.12 -18.53 -1.95
CA THR A 181 5.07 -19.59 -2.33
C THR A 181 4.89 -20.08 -3.75
N THR A 182 3.65 -20.29 -4.17
CA THR A 182 3.35 -20.73 -5.55
C THR A 182 3.80 -19.68 -6.57
N GLU A 183 3.47 -18.42 -6.32
CA GLU A 183 3.88 -17.29 -7.16
C GLU A 183 5.41 -17.17 -7.25
N PHE A 184 6.10 -17.32 -6.11
CA PHE A 184 7.57 -17.31 -6.09
C PHE A 184 8.15 -18.45 -6.94
N VAL A 185 7.62 -19.67 -6.80
CA VAL A 185 8.08 -20.83 -7.57
C VAL A 185 7.95 -20.56 -9.06
N ASP A 186 6.82 -20.06 -9.51
CA ASP A 186 6.58 -19.76 -10.92
C ASP A 186 7.58 -18.71 -11.44
N LEU A 187 7.80 -17.65 -10.70
CA LEU A 187 8.76 -16.59 -11.05
C LEU A 187 10.21 -17.09 -11.06
N TYR A 188 10.58 -17.89 -10.05
CA TYR A 188 11.92 -18.43 -9.91
C TYR A 188 12.24 -19.42 -11.05
N GLN A 189 11.29 -20.30 -11.39
CA GLN A 189 11.44 -21.24 -12.50
C GLN A 189 11.46 -20.52 -13.87
N ALA A 190 10.60 -19.52 -14.05
CA ALA A 190 10.60 -18.70 -15.27
C ALA A 190 11.92 -17.95 -15.47
N ALA A 191 12.62 -17.58 -14.40
CA ALA A 191 13.93 -16.95 -14.42
C ALA A 191 15.11 -17.97 -14.57
N GLY A 192 14.83 -19.28 -14.64
CA GLY A 192 15.83 -20.34 -14.83
C GLY A 192 16.24 -21.09 -13.58
N GLY A 193 15.57 -20.85 -12.44
CA GLY A 193 15.77 -21.61 -11.21
C GLY A 193 15.14 -23.00 -11.27
N GLN A 194 15.60 -23.89 -10.41
CA GLN A 194 15.08 -25.25 -10.27
C GLN A 194 14.55 -25.46 -8.86
N VAL A 195 13.28 -25.81 -8.76
CA VAL A 195 12.68 -26.23 -7.50
C VAL A 195 12.72 -27.75 -7.42
N HIS A 196 13.32 -28.25 -6.33
CA HIS A 196 13.39 -29.64 -6.04
C HIS A 196 12.33 -30.01 -5.01
N SER A 197 11.58 -31.08 -5.30
CA SER A 197 10.59 -31.64 -4.37
C SER A 197 10.45 -33.12 -4.65
N TYR A 198 10.32 -33.93 -3.62
CA TYR A 198 9.94 -35.34 -3.74
C TYR A 198 8.42 -35.54 -3.73
N GLU A 199 7.68 -34.48 -3.46
CA GLU A 199 6.21 -34.49 -3.55
C GLU A 199 5.73 -34.08 -4.94
N ALA A 200 4.46 -34.32 -5.21
CA ALA A 200 3.83 -33.88 -6.46
C ALA A 200 3.74 -32.34 -6.56
N SER A 201 3.71 -31.66 -5.42
CA SER A 201 3.74 -30.21 -5.33
C SER A 201 5.19 -29.69 -5.27
N PRO A 202 5.54 -28.63 -5.99
CA PRO A 202 6.83 -27.99 -5.87
C PRO A 202 7.02 -27.28 -4.51
N VAL A 203 5.92 -26.98 -3.81
CA VAL A 203 5.92 -26.39 -2.46
C VAL A 203 5.59 -27.48 -1.46
N GLN A 204 6.51 -27.71 -0.52
CA GLN A 204 6.29 -28.66 0.57
C GLN A 204 5.57 -27.98 1.72
N GLN A 205 4.43 -28.54 2.09
CA GLN A 205 3.65 -28.07 3.23
C GLN A 205 4.09 -28.83 4.48
N VAL A 206 4.76 -28.15 5.40
CA VAL A 206 5.31 -28.74 6.62
C VAL A 206 4.68 -28.08 7.84
N ASP A 207 3.78 -28.82 8.50
CA ASP A 207 3.25 -28.40 9.81
C ASP A 207 4.37 -28.56 10.85
N PRO A 208 4.78 -27.52 11.56
CA PRO A 208 5.84 -27.60 12.57
C PRO A 208 5.49 -28.53 13.75
N GLU A 209 4.23 -28.86 13.93
CA GLU A 209 3.75 -29.81 14.94
C GLU A 209 3.74 -31.26 14.44
N ASP A 210 3.85 -31.50 13.14
CA ASP A 210 3.91 -32.83 12.53
C ASP A 210 5.36 -33.30 12.38
N SER A 211 5.83 -34.10 13.34
CA SER A 211 7.20 -34.62 13.32
C SER A 211 7.51 -35.48 12.11
N GLN A 212 6.52 -36.22 11.56
CA GLN A 212 6.75 -37.07 10.38
C GLN A 212 6.99 -36.23 9.12
N ARG A 213 6.25 -35.12 8.97
CA ARG A 213 6.45 -34.17 7.87
C ARG A 213 7.81 -33.48 7.96
N LEU A 214 8.19 -33.05 9.17
CA LEU A 214 9.52 -32.48 9.42
C LEU A 214 10.64 -33.47 9.11
N ASP A 215 10.53 -34.72 9.58
CA ASP A 215 11.55 -35.76 9.32
C ASP A 215 11.67 -36.02 7.83
N ARG A 216 10.56 -36.14 7.12
CA ARG A 216 10.55 -36.29 5.66
C ARG A 216 11.25 -35.10 4.97
N PHE A 217 10.93 -33.88 5.37
CA PHE A 217 11.57 -32.70 4.80
C PHE A 217 13.08 -32.69 5.03
N ARG A 218 13.53 -33.08 6.23
CA ARG A 218 14.97 -33.24 6.54
C ARG A 218 15.64 -34.27 5.64
N ASP A 219 15.01 -35.44 5.50
CA ASP A 219 15.51 -36.51 4.64
C ASP A 219 15.61 -36.05 3.18
N ASP A 220 14.59 -35.39 2.68
CA ASP A 220 14.56 -34.84 1.32
C ASP A 220 15.69 -33.82 1.11
N MET A 221 15.91 -32.91 2.06
CA MET A 221 17.02 -31.95 2.05
C MET A 221 18.38 -32.64 2.03
N ALA A 222 18.56 -33.63 2.90
CA ALA A 222 19.80 -34.41 3.01
C ALA A 222 20.10 -35.19 1.73
N TRP A 223 19.09 -35.85 1.16
CA TRP A 223 19.22 -36.62 -0.07
C TRP A 223 19.46 -35.76 -1.30
N SER A 224 18.76 -34.65 -1.43
CA SER A 224 18.88 -33.79 -2.59
C SER A 224 20.18 -33.00 -2.62
N ALA A 225 20.83 -32.83 -1.48
CA ALA A 225 21.95 -31.91 -1.29
C ALA A 225 21.66 -30.53 -1.89
N THR A 226 20.41 -30.06 -1.73
CA THR A 226 19.95 -28.78 -2.29
C THR A 226 20.58 -27.62 -1.53
N PRO A 227 21.24 -26.67 -2.19
CA PRO A 227 22.03 -25.63 -1.52
C PRO A 227 21.17 -24.54 -0.88
N THR A 228 19.86 -24.50 -1.15
CA THR A 228 19.00 -23.40 -0.72
C THR A 228 17.66 -23.91 -0.22
N VAL A 229 17.20 -23.37 0.90
CA VAL A 229 15.82 -23.50 1.36
C VAL A 229 15.12 -22.14 1.26
N VAL A 230 13.93 -22.15 0.68
CA VAL A 230 13.05 -20.98 0.59
C VAL A 230 11.95 -21.16 1.62
N VAL A 231 11.83 -20.22 2.54
CA VAL A 231 10.93 -20.30 3.68
C VAL A 231 9.90 -19.20 3.63
N ALA A 232 8.63 -19.59 3.55
CA ALA A 232 7.50 -18.68 3.70
C ALA A 232 6.93 -18.78 5.11
N ASP A 233 7.65 -18.20 6.04
CA ASP A 233 7.28 -18.05 7.43
C ASP A 233 8.01 -16.81 7.98
N ARG A 234 7.54 -16.26 9.10
CA ARG A 234 8.26 -15.20 9.80
C ARG A 234 9.52 -15.77 10.45
N PRO A 235 10.59 -14.97 10.60
CA PRO A 235 11.81 -15.44 11.24
C PRO A 235 11.62 -16.07 12.62
N GLU A 236 10.70 -15.53 13.42
CA GLU A 236 10.30 -16.03 14.73
C GLU A 236 9.19 -17.08 14.70
N GLY A 237 8.69 -17.40 13.50
CA GLY A 237 7.64 -18.41 13.31
C GLY A 237 8.09 -19.80 13.75
N GLN A 238 7.13 -20.66 14.04
CA GLN A 238 7.40 -22.00 14.55
C GLN A 238 8.15 -22.86 13.53
N LEU A 239 7.74 -22.84 12.27
CA LEU A 239 8.38 -23.58 11.19
C LEU A 239 9.84 -23.11 11.01
N ALA A 240 10.04 -21.80 10.83
CA ALA A 240 11.36 -21.21 10.66
C ALA A 240 12.29 -21.50 11.83
N SER A 241 11.79 -21.41 13.07
CA SER A 241 12.55 -21.69 14.28
C SER A 241 12.97 -23.16 14.34
N ARG A 242 12.06 -24.07 13.99
CA ARG A 242 12.34 -25.51 13.97
C ARG A 242 13.37 -25.87 12.90
N LEU A 243 13.22 -25.39 11.69
CA LEU A 243 14.16 -25.64 10.60
C LEU A 243 15.55 -25.06 10.87
N ARG A 244 15.65 -23.88 11.52
CA ARG A 244 16.95 -23.32 11.96
C ARG A 244 17.63 -24.23 12.98
N GLN A 245 16.88 -24.75 13.94
CA GLN A 245 17.42 -25.69 14.91
C GLN A 245 17.95 -26.95 14.20
N ASP A 246 17.19 -27.48 13.25
CA ASP A 246 17.58 -28.66 12.46
C ASP A 246 18.86 -28.41 11.65
N GLN A 247 19.01 -27.25 11.06
CA GLN A 247 20.24 -26.88 10.34
C GLN A 247 21.44 -26.76 11.28
N HIS A 248 21.28 -26.18 12.46
CA HIS A 248 22.36 -26.15 13.48
C HIS A 248 22.79 -27.53 13.90
N LEU A 249 21.87 -28.49 13.98
CA LEU A 249 22.15 -29.88 14.31
C LEU A 249 22.71 -30.68 13.13
N GLY A 250 22.84 -30.09 11.93
CA GLY A 250 23.32 -30.77 10.72
C GLY A 250 22.31 -31.74 10.13
N ALA A 251 21.03 -31.61 10.45
CA ALA A 251 19.96 -32.49 9.97
C ALA A 251 19.74 -32.44 8.45
N PHE A 252 20.21 -31.40 7.76
CA PHE A 252 20.11 -31.27 6.30
C PHE A 252 21.33 -31.84 5.54
N GLY A 253 22.15 -32.68 6.18
CA GLY A 253 23.14 -33.51 5.50
C GLY A 253 24.39 -32.82 4.95
N GLY A 254 24.48 -31.49 5.03
CA GLY A 254 25.59 -30.74 4.42
C GLY A 254 26.70 -30.37 5.40
N GLY A 255 26.55 -30.66 6.66
CA GLY A 255 27.42 -30.16 7.73
C GLY A 255 27.33 -28.62 7.85
N ALA A 256 26.82 -28.10 8.96
CA ALA A 256 26.87 -26.68 9.20
C ALA A 256 28.32 -26.18 9.04
N PRO A 257 28.61 -25.02 8.41
CA PRO A 257 27.68 -23.93 8.09
C PRO A 257 27.45 -23.70 6.59
N ARG A 258 27.69 -24.65 5.73
CA ARG A 258 27.80 -24.39 4.29
C ARG A 258 26.51 -24.52 3.49
N SER A 259 25.49 -25.22 3.97
CA SER A 259 24.27 -25.48 3.20
C SER A 259 23.19 -26.07 4.10
N PRO A 260 21.92 -25.78 3.84
CA PRO A 260 21.45 -24.83 2.81
C PRO A 260 21.58 -23.37 3.26
N ASN A 261 21.60 -22.46 2.28
CA ASN A 261 21.35 -21.04 2.48
C ASN A 261 19.83 -20.78 2.49
N TRP A 262 19.42 -19.66 3.04
CA TRP A 262 18.01 -19.38 3.23
C TRP A 262 17.54 -18.21 2.37
N VAL A 263 16.35 -18.36 1.79
CA VAL A 263 15.60 -17.29 1.13
C VAL A 263 14.31 -17.08 1.91
N TRP A 264 14.13 -15.88 2.39
CA TRP A 264 12.95 -15.48 3.13
C TRP A 264 11.91 -14.85 2.19
N LEU A 265 10.66 -15.34 2.24
CA LEU A 265 9.52 -14.72 1.56
C LEU A 265 8.70 -13.82 2.50
N SER A 266 9.28 -13.42 3.61
CA SER A 266 8.68 -12.52 4.61
C SER A 266 8.84 -11.06 4.22
N ALA A 267 8.04 -10.21 4.86
CA ALA A 267 8.13 -8.76 4.69
C ALA A 267 9.49 -8.22 5.22
N PRO A 268 10.02 -7.12 4.64
CA PRO A 268 11.29 -6.55 5.07
C PRO A 268 11.34 -6.18 6.55
N ASP A 269 10.22 -5.75 7.13
CA ASP A 269 10.15 -5.37 8.54
C ASP A 269 10.36 -6.59 9.46
N ASP A 270 9.83 -7.75 9.09
CA ASP A 270 10.06 -9.01 9.81
C ASP A 270 11.53 -9.45 9.72
N LEU A 271 12.22 -9.08 8.63
CA LEU A 271 13.62 -9.46 8.39
C LEU A 271 14.65 -8.60 9.15
N GLN A 272 14.25 -7.48 9.73
CA GLN A 272 15.15 -6.61 10.51
C GLN A 272 15.65 -7.27 11.80
N ALA A 273 14.86 -8.18 12.36
CA ALA A 273 15.18 -8.90 13.60
C ALA A 273 15.81 -10.27 13.36
N LEU A 274 16.28 -10.57 12.14
CA LEU A 274 16.89 -11.85 11.81
C LEU A 274 18.07 -12.16 12.75
N PRO A 275 18.11 -13.35 13.35
CA PRO A 275 19.25 -13.76 14.16
C PRO A 275 20.49 -13.95 13.30
N GLU A 276 21.65 -13.72 13.88
CA GLU A 276 22.92 -14.06 13.26
C GLU A 276 23.08 -15.58 13.19
N VAL A 277 23.38 -16.09 12.02
CA VAL A 277 23.56 -17.51 11.74
C VAL A 277 24.79 -17.73 10.86
N PRO A 278 25.42 -18.93 10.89
CA PRO A 278 26.64 -19.20 10.12
C PRO A 278 26.41 -19.40 8.61
N TRP A 279 25.18 -19.46 8.14
CA TRP A 279 24.82 -19.55 6.70
C TRP A 279 24.31 -18.21 6.18
N GLN A 280 24.26 -18.11 4.86
CA GLN A 280 23.76 -16.88 4.22
C GLN A 280 22.24 -16.85 4.23
N GLN A 281 21.69 -15.66 4.40
CA GLN A 281 20.26 -15.37 4.35
C GLN A 281 20.02 -14.31 3.28
N LEU A 282 19.01 -14.52 2.46
CA LEU A 282 18.58 -13.59 1.41
C LEU A 282 17.11 -13.27 1.62
N GLY A 283 16.71 -12.08 1.30
CA GLY A 283 15.32 -11.67 1.35
C GLY A 283 15.15 -10.27 0.78
N LEU A 284 13.95 -9.77 0.89
CA LEU A 284 13.58 -8.45 0.42
C LEU A 284 14.16 -7.38 1.36
N GLU A 285 15.01 -6.50 0.83
CA GLU A 285 15.56 -5.36 1.58
C GLU A 285 14.53 -4.22 1.66
N HIS A 286 13.79 -4.02 0.58
CA HIS A 286 12.65 -3.11 0.56
C HIS A 286 11.67 -3.49 -0.55
N PRO A 287 10.35 -3.27 -0.33
CA PRO A 287 9.33 -3.53 -1.34
C PRO A 287 9.48 -2.60 -2.53
N ALA A 288 8.81 -2.94 -3.62
CA ALA A 288 8.69 -2.07 -4.77
C ALA A 288 8.11 -0.71 -4.36
N ARG A 289 8.81 0.39 -4.70
CA ARG A 289 8.48 1.76 -4.31
C ARG A 289 8.91 2.76 -5.38
N GLY A 290 8.45 4.01 -5.24
CA GLY A 290 8.66 5.06 -6.22
C GLY A 290 9.79 6.02 -5.89
N GLU A 291 9.99 6.99 -6.79
CA GLU A 291 11.12 7.95 -6.74
C GLU A 291 11.01 8.96 -5.58
N ALA A 292 9.79 9.32 -5.15
CA ALA A 292 9.59 10.24 -4.02
C ALA A 292 9.82 9.59 -2.65
N TRP A 293 10.11 8.29 -2.58
CA TRP A 293 10.32 7.58 -1.31
C TRP A 293 11.32 8.26 -0.37
N PRO A 294 12.51 8.71 -0.79
CA PRO A 294 13.48 9.31 0.14
C PRO A 294 12.94 10.55 0.84
N GLY A 295 12.31 11.45 0.09
CA GLY A 295 11.69 12.66 0.65
C GLY A 295 10.51 12.37 1.58
N PHE A 296 9.64 11.43 1.19
CA PHE A 296 8.55 10.97 2.02
C PHE A 296 9.06 10.33 3.32
N SER A 297 10.04 9.41 3.23
CA SER A 297 10.61 8.71 4.37
C SER A 297 11.23 9.68 5.39
N ALA A 298 11.98 10.66 4.92
CA ALA A 298 12.56 11.69 5.79
C ALA A 298 11.48 12.52 6.51
N ALA A 299 10.43 12.94 5.79
CA ALA A 299 9.32 13.72 6.36
C ALA A 299 8.50 12.90 7.37
N PHE A 300 8.26 11.61 7.04
CA PHE A 300 7.53 10.69 7.92
C PHE A 300 8.29 10.44 9.22
N SER A 301 9.57 10.05 9.12
CA SER A 301 10.40 9.77 10.29
C SER A 301 10.60 11.01 11.16
N SER A 302 10.75 12.20 10.57
CA SER A 302 10.82 13.45 11.31
C SER A 302 9.54 13.75 12.11
N ARG A 303 8.38 13.37 11.60
CA ARG A 303 7.09 13.67 12.24
C ARG A 303 6.68 12.63 13.27
N TRP A 304 6.93 11.35 12.98
CA TRP A 304 6.38 10.24 13.77
C TRP A 304 7.45 9.50 14.59
N GLY A 305 8.75 9.78 14.37
CA GLY A 305 9.86 9.13 15.08
C GLY A 305 10.11 7.69 14.69
N GLU A 306 9.49 7.20 13.61
CA GLU A 306 9.58 5.83 13.12
C GLU A 306 9.76 5.78 11.60
N ALA A 307 10.23 4.66 11.06
CA ALA A 307 10.35 4.46 9.63
C ALA A 307 8.96 4.25 8.99
N PRO A 308 8.70 4.79 7.78
CA PRO A 308 7.49 4.49 7.05
C PRO A 308 7.56 3.12 6.38
N ASP A 309 6.39 2.54 6.19
CA ASP A 309 6.17 1.39 5.32
C ASP A 309 5.47 1.79 4.01
N LEU A 310 5.23 0.81 3.14
CA LEU A 310 4.56 1.03 1.87
C LEU A 310 3.08 1.45 2.04
N LEU A 311 2.44 1.02 3.12
CA LEU A 311 1.06 1.41 3.44
C LEU A 311 0.99 2.90 3.79
N ALA A 312 1.92 3.40 4.59
CA ALA A 312 2.02 4.83 4.87
C ALA A 312 2.32 5.63 3.58
N ALA A 313 3.19 5.12 2.70
CA ALA A 313 3.47 5.75 1.41
C ALA A 313 2.22 5.80 0.51
N SER A 314 1.40 4.76 0.53
CA SER A 314 0.14 4.75 -0.22
C SER A 314 -0.85 5.81 0.29
N GLY A 315 -0.92 6.01 1.60
CA GLY A 315 -1.68 7.11 2.20
C GLY A 315 -1.17 8.49 1.76
N TYR A 316 0.15 8.67 1.76
CA TYR A 316 0.79 9.89 1.28
C TYR A 316 0.44 10.20 -0.18
N ASP A 317 0.56 9.23 -1.07
CA ASP A 317 0.24 9.42 -2.48
C ASP A 317 -1.27 9.58 -2.72
N THR A 318 -2.12 8.90 -1.93
CA THR A 318 -3.58 9.07 -1.99
C THR A 318 -3.98 10.52 -1.75
N ALA A 319 -3.43 11.18 -0.72
CA ALA A 319 -3.74 12.59 -0.47
C ALA A 319 -3.34 13.49 -1.64
N ARG A 320 -2.20 13.24 -2.25
CA ARG A 320 -1.68 13.98 -3.41
C ARG A 320 -2.55 13.77 -4.66
N VAL A 321 -2.96 12.52 -4.91
CA VAL A 321 -3.89 12.17 -6.01
C VAL A 321 -5.23 12.90 -5.85
N LEU A 322 -5.82 12.88 -4.65
CA LEU A 322 -7.07 13.59 -4.40
C LEU A 322 -6.95 15.09 -4.67
N ALA A 323 -5.82 15.70 -4.31
CA ALA A 323 -5.57 17.11 -4.62
C ALA A 323 -5.44 17.36 -6.14
N LEU A 324 -4.80 16.46 -6.89
CA LEU A 324 -4.66 16.55 -8.35
C LEU A 324 -5.99 16.33 -9.07
N VAL A 325 -6.81 15.41 -8.58
CA VAL A 325 -8.18 15.21 -9.11
C VAL A 325 -9.01 16.48 -8.96
N ALA A 326 -8.92 17.13 -7.78
CA ALA A 326 -9.69 18.35 -7.50
C ALA A 326 -9.11 19.62 -8.13
N ALA A 327 -7.85 19.61 -8.57
CA ALA A 327 -7.18 20.80 -9.11
C ALA A 327 -7.66 21.21 -10.49
N ALA A 328 -8.21 20.27 -11.27
CA ALA A 328 -8.68 20.57 -12.60
C ALA A 328 -10.13 21.07 -12.60
N PRO A 329 -10.45 22.07 -13.44
CA PRO A 329 -11.84 22.38 -13.74
C PRO A 329 -12.47 21.17 -14.42
N LEU A 330 -13.66 20.80 -13.99
CA LEU A 330 -14.48 19.87 -14.76
C LEU A 330 -14.74 20.48 -16.13
N PRO A 331 -14.43 19.80 -17.24
CA PRO A 331 -14.82 20.31 -18.54
C PRO A 331 -16.34 20.33 -18.61
N ALA A 332 -16.87 21.47 -19.03
CA ALA A 332 -18.26 21.66 -19.34
C ALA A 332 -18.60 20.92 -20.65
N SER A 333 -18.73 19.60 -20.62
CA SER A 333 -19.25 18.86 -21.76
C SER A 333 -20.31 17.87 -21.30
N ASP A 334 -21.45 17.91 -21.95
CA ASP A 334 -22.58 16.98 -21.76
C ASP A 334 -22.28 15.54 -22.20
N GLU A 335 -21.07 15.25 -22.61
CA GLU A 335 -20.61 13.95 -23.04
C GLU A 335 -19.98 13.16 -21.87
N GLY A 336 -20.82 12.41 -21.17
CA GLY A 336 -20.40 11.29 -20.33
C GLY A 336 -19.57 11.64 -19.09
N VAL A 337 -19.70 10.84 -18.04
CA VAL A 337 -18.88 10.91 -16.81
C VAL A 337 -17.42 10.71 -17.18
N ARG A 338 -16.60 11.78 -17.15
CA ARG A 338 -15.16 11.66 -17.39
C ARG A 338 -14.51 10.95 -16.20
N ASP A 339 -13.60 10.04 -16.51
CA ASP A 339 -12.77 9.41 -15.50
C ASP A 339 -11.92 10.46 -14.78
N PRO A 340 -12.09 10.65 -13.45
CA PRO A 340 -11.31 11.62 -12.67
C PRO A 340 -9.80 11.30 -12.66
N MET A 341 -9.40 10.11 -13.06
CA MET A 341 -8.01 9.67 -13.18
C MET A 341 -7.47 9.74 -14.62
N GLY A 342 -8.29 10.13 -15.61
CA GLY A 342 -7.90 10.22 -17.03
C GLY A 342 -6.79 11.23 -17.36
N TRP A 343 -6.30 11.96 -16.35
CA TRP A 343 -5.13 12.83 -16.47
C TRP A 343 -3.79 12.11 -16.31
N VAL A 344 -3.78 10.87 -15.84
CA VAL A 344 -2.55 10.13 -15.64
C VAL A 344 -1.98 9.70 -16.98
N ASP A 345 -0.77 10.13 -17.26
CA ASP A 345 0.01 9.66 -18.42
C ASP A 345 1.20 8.83 -17.91
N PRO A 346 1.15 7.49 -18.03
CA PRO A 346 2.19 6.60 -17.53
C PRO A 346 3.52 6.72 -18.29
N ASP A 347 3.52 7.30 -19.49
CA ASP A 347 4.68 7.36 -20.35
C ASP A 347 5.45 8.71 -20.23
N GLU A 348 4.84 9.71 -19.58
CA GLU A 348 5.48 10.98 -19.24
C GLU A 348 6.59 10.81 -18.17
N ALA A 349 7.54 11.75 -18.15
CA ALA A 349 8.51 11.84 -17.06
C ALA A 349 7.83 12.23 -15.74
N PRO A 350 8.25 11.66 -14.59
CA PRO A 350 7.64 12.01 -13.31
C PRO A 350 7.98 13.46 -12.94
N ILE A 351 6.99 14.16 -12.39
CA ILE A 351 7.15 15.55 -11.95
C ILE A 351 6.73 15.72 -10.49
N SER A 352 7.32 16.73 -9.84
CA SER A 352 7.02 17.06 -8.45
C SER A 352 5.55 17.46 -8.26
N LEU A 353 5.02 17.32 -7.04
CA LEU A 353 3.63 17.67 -6.72
C LEU A 353 3.27 19.11 -7.09
N CYS A 354 4.14 20.08 -6.77
CA CYS A 354 3.84 21.49 -7.02
C CYS A 354 3.72 21.79 -8.53
N GLU A 355 4.59 21.21 -9.34
CA GLU A 355 4.51 21.32 -10.80
C GLU A 355 3.30 20.54 -11.33
N ALA A 356 3.02 19.37 -10.80
CA ALA A 356 1.84 18.59 -11.16
C ALA A 356 0.53 19.35 -10.90
N LEU A 357 0.39 19.99 -9.76
CA LEU A 357 -0.77 20.83 -9.44
C LEU A 357 -0.92 22.04 -10.38
N LYS A 358 0.20 22.63 -10.81
CA LYS A 358 0.20 23.74 -11.77
C LYS A 358 -0.25 23.26 -13.15
N ARG A 359 0.35 22.21 -13.69
CA ARG A 359 0.01 21.63 -14.99
C ARG A 359 -1.43 21.09 -15.01
N ARG A 360 -1.87 20.50 -13.91
CA ARG A 360 -3.23 19.96 -13.77
C ARG A 360 -4.30 21.03 -13.89
N ARG A 361 -4.08 22.25 -13.37
CA ARG A 361 -4.99 23.42 -13.58
C ARG A 361 -5.05 23.88 -15.03
N GLN A 362 -4.05 23.57 -15.83
CA GLN A 362 -4.02 23.85 -17.27
C GLN A 362 -4.69 22.73 -18.07
N GLY A 363 -5.18 21.67 -17.39
CA GLY A 363 -5.85 20.52 -18.01
C GLY A 363 -4.90 19.50 -18.62
N GLU A 364 -3.59 19.61 -18.34
CA GLU A 364 -2.58 18.70 -18.90
C GLU A 364 -2.60 17.32 -18.24
N SER A 365 -2.25 16.31 -19.02
CA SER A 365 -1.91 14.97 -18.54
C SER A 365 -0.47 14.97 -18.01
N LEU A 366 -0.19 14.10 -17.02
CA LEU A 366 1.11 14.06 -16.36
C LEU A 366 1.31 12.76 -15.59
N ARG A 367 2.56 12.50 -15.20
CA ARG A 367 2.92 11.45 -14.23
C ARG A 367 3.44 12.10 -12.95
N LEU A 368 2.85 11.71 -11.81
CA LEU A 368 3.29 12.20 -10.50
C LEU A 368 4.54 11.45 -10.05
N GLU A 369 5.53 12.15 -9.52
CA GLU A 369 6.59 11.55 -8.73
C GLU A 369 6.01 11.06 -7.40
N ALA A 370 5.79 9.74 -7.26
CA ALA A 370 5.12 9.11 -6.14
C ALA A 370 6.09 8.36 -5.22
N ALA A 371 5.69 8.10 -3.97
CA ALA A 371 6.48 7.35 -3.00
C ALA A 371 6.17 5.87 -3.01
N ALA A 372 4.90 5.50 -3.16
CA ALA A 372 4.46 4.10 -3.08
C ALA A 372 4.70 3.30 -4.38
N SER A 373 4.86 3.98 -5.52
CA SER A 373 5.09 3.35 -6.82
C SER A 373 5.75 4.33 -7.79
N ASP A 374 6.11 3.86 -8.98
CA ASP A 374 6.56 4.74 -10.09
C ASP A 374 5.41 5.52 -10.77
N PHE A 375 4.19 5.37 -10.28
CA PHE A 375 2.98 6.02 -10.72
C PHE A 375 2.66 5.82 -12.23
N ARG A 376 3.06 4.68 -12.79
CA ARG A 376 2.68 4.28 -14.16
C ARG A 376 1.29 3.63 -14.14
N LEU A 377 0.32 4.37 -13.63
CA LEU A 377 -1.04 3.87 -13.45
C LEU A 377 -1.73 3.68 -14.80
N ARG A 378 -2.34 2.52 -14.96
CA ARG A 378 -3.27 2.21 -16.06
C ARG A 378 -4.51 1.55 -15.46
N GLY A 379 -5.67 1.87 -16.00
CA GLY A 379 -6.90 1.26 -15.50
C GLY A 379 -6.85 -0.26 -15.53
N GLY A 380 -7.09 -0.91 -14.40
CA GLY A 380 -7.06 -2.36 -14.25
C GLY A 380 -5.67 -3.00 -14.22
N ALA A 381 -4.59 -2.22 -14.20
CA ALA A 381 -3.23 -2.75 -14.10
C ALA A 381 -2.53 -2.17 -12.87
N THR A 382 -1.73 -2.99 -12.20
CA THR A 382 -0.89 -2.54 -11.08
C THR A 382 0.21 -1.61 -11.56
N SER A 383 0.52 -0.59 -10.76
CA SER A 383 1.70 0.23 -10.97
C SER A 383 2.95 -0.59 -10.70
N SER A 384 4.05 -0.24 -11.33
CA SER A 384 5.35 -0.84 -11.05
C SER A 384 6.14 -0.02 -10.02
N GLY A 385 7.28 -0.57 -9.59
CA GLY A 385 8.20 0.09 -8.68
C GLY A 385 9.50 -0.69 -8.61
N LYS A 386 10.50 -0.12 -7.93
CA LYS A 386 11.79 -0.78 -7.74
C LYS A 386 11.82 -1.48 -6.39
N ALA A 387 11.72 -2.81 -6.41
CA ALA A 387 12.04 -3.66 -5.26
C ALA A 387 13.54 -3.91 -5.19
N SER A 388 14.06 -4.16 -4.00
CA SER A 388 15.44 -4.63 -3.80
C SER A 388 15.44 -5.83 -2.90
N ALA A 389 16.13 -6.88 -3.34
CA ALA A 389 16.38 -8.07 -2.56
C ALA A 389 17.87 -8.42 -2.64
N GLY A 390 18.40 -9.00 -1.58
CA GLY A 390 19.81 -9.34 -1.51
C GLY A 390 20.17 -10.13 -0.28
N ILE A 391 21.48 -10.34 -0.07
CA ILE A 391 22.02 -11.00 1.11
C ILE A 391 21.81 -10.10 2.33
N LEU A 392 21.05 -10.58 3.28
CA LEU A 392 20.73 -9.87 4.50
C LEU A 392 21.91 -9.93 5.47
N LYS A 393 22.32 -8.78 5.98
CA LYS A 393 23.28 -8.71 7.07
C LYS A 393 22.54 -8.99 8.37
N GLY A 394 22.91 -10.04 9.10
CA GLY A 394 22.38 -10.29 10.44
C GLY A 394 22.53 -9.02 11.30
N GLY A 395 21.43 -8.60 11.93
CA GLY A 395 21.43 -7.40 12.76
C GLY A 395 22.43 -7.58 13.91
N SER A 396 23.53 -6.84 13.88
CA SER A 396 24.32 -6.63 15.08
C SER A 396 23.42 -5.84 16.03
N SER A 397 22.76 -6.52 16.97
CA SER A 397 22.15 -5.86 18.10
C SER A 397 23.22 -4.95 18.70
N GLY A 398 23.01 -3.63 18.57
CA GLY A 398 23.88 -2.63 19.13
C GLY A 398 24.09 -2.90 20.62
N ARG A 399 25.18 -3.57 20.94
CA ARG A 399 25.70 -3.65 22.31
C ARG A 399 26.05 -2.21 22.66
N MET A 400 25.15 -1.54 23.35
CA MET A 400 25.51 -0.34 24.10
C MET A 400 26.74 -0.72 24.94
N LYS A 401 27.92 -0.27 24.52
CA LYS A 401 29.06 -0.19 25.42
C LYS A 401 28.64 0.76 26.52
N GLY A 402 28.26 0.20 27.66
CA GLY A 402 28.23 0.95 28.91
C GLY A 402 29.65 1.42 29.20
N ASP A 403 29.89 2.71 28.96
CA ASP A 403 30.99 3.43 29.60
C ASP A 403 30.74 3.43 31.10
N GLY A 404 31.33 2.50 31.76
CA GLY A 404 31.35 2.36 33.22
C GLY A 404 32.72 1.92 33.67
N ASP A 405 33.68 2.85 33.58
CA ASP A 405 34.90 2.78 34.39
C ASP A 405 35.45 4.21 34.53
N GLN A 406 35.02 4.85 35.59
CA GLN A 406 35.83 5.86 36.30
C GLN A 406 35.58 5.65 37.77
N ALA A 407 36.57 5.02 38.42
CA ALA A 407 36.90 5.22 39.79
C ALA A 407 38.44 5.42 39.88
#